data_a098c731af6b537d4e693ac2797500f0
#
_entry.id   a098c731af6b537d4e693ac2797500f0
#
_cell.length_a   1.000
_cell.length_b   1.000
_cell.length_c   1.000
_cell.angle_alpha   90.00
_cell.angle_beta   90.00
_cell.angle_gamma   90.00
#
_symmetry.space_group_name_H-M   'P 1'
#
loop_
_entity.id
_entity.type
_entity.pdbx_description
1 polymer ?
#
loop_
_entity_poly.entity_id
_entity_poly.type
_entity_poly.pdbx_seq_one_letter_code
_entity_poly.pdbx_strand_id
1 'polypeptide(L)'
;MLKVIKRVLRLSGDLSKRIYASFVFSFIDSIVAMFPVGAVFYTLTKIQNNKAFTGNDWLVLFGILIISLVVRMVFKYLVYSFQSTAGFEFVSRERITLGDKLRNVGMGFFHERNMGDITTTVTTDLNFLENYSMHLLDRVTTGMVNMVVTSIFILMFDWRLGVIFILGVLCSFLIYGRMQEKGEELTAKQRQVQAASVEATLEYVQGISVIKSFNMAEENLSGIEKAYEKSMEASYALERDFAPMNVAYSMVFRVAACAIILVSQIFALGGELDFSSLAVILIASFSIFNSVEVMGQMTAMIRSMEASLDRVERIKGEKNIDDGGGDISLKSYDIVFDHVSFSYEQGTKILDDVSFTIPQGGMTAIVG
;
A
#
# COMPACT_ATOMS: atom_id res chain seq x y z
N MET A 1 0.96 -2.46 8.71
CA MET A 1 -0.39 -2.43 8.11
C MET A 1 -1.35 -1.46 8.80
N LEU A 2 -1.81 -1.70 10.03
CA LEU A 2 -2.78 -0.83 10.71
C LEU A 2 -2.30 0.62 10.87
N LYS A 3 -0.99 0.84 11.07
CA LYS A 3 -0.40 2.19 11.15
C LYS A 3 -0.60 2.96 9.84
N VAL A 4 -0.38 2.32 8.70
CA VAL A 4 -0.56 2.93 7.37
C VAL A 4 -2.02 3.27 7.11
N ILE A 5 -2.95 2.35 7.41
CA ILE A 5 -4.39 2.61 7.29
C ILE A 5 -4.80 3.82 8.14
N LYS A 6 -4.38 3.86 9.42
CA LYS A 6 -4.67 5.00 10.30
C LYS A 6 -4.08 6.31 9.77
N ARG A 7 -2.89 6.24 9.15
CA ARG A 7 -2.23 7.41 8.56
C ARG A 7 -3.00 7.93 7.37
N VAL A 8 -3.38 7.06 6.44
CA VAL A 8 -4.22 7.43 5.28
C VAL A 8 -5.55 8.01 5.73
N LEU A 9 -6.23 7.37 6.68
CA LEU A 9 -7.48 7.89 7.23
C LEU A 9 -7.32 9.27 7.86
N ARG A 10 -6.22 9.51 8.58
CA ARG A 10 -5.91 10.81 9.17
C ARG A 10 -5.67 11.88 8.11
N LEU A 11 -4.88 11.55 7.08
CA LEU A 11 -4.56 12.47 5.98
C LEU A 11 -5.79 12.74 5.10
N SER A 12 -6.70 11.78 4.99
CA SER A 12 -7.93 11.93 4.21
C SER A 12 -8.96 12.88 4.86
N GLY A 13 -8.79 13.28 6.14
CA GLY A 13 -9.67 14.23 6.82
C GLY A 13 -11.15 13.85 6.72
N ASP A 14 -11.98 14.73 6.16
CA ASP A 14 -13.44 14.50 6.00
C ASP A 14 -13.79 13.31 5.10
N LEU A 15 -12.91 12.94 4.19
CA LEU A 15 -13.09 11.78 3.30
C LEU A 15 -13.05 10.46 4.07
N SER A 16 -12.46 10.46 5.28
CA SER A 16 -12.41 9.28 6.15
C SER A 16 -13.80 8.71 6.44
N LYS A 17 -14.84 9.54 6.50
CA LYS A 17 -16.24 9.10 6.71
C LYS A 17 -16.71 8.19 5.58
N ARG A 18 -16.36 8.51 4.32
CA ARG A 18 -16.68 7.66 3.15
C ARG A 18 -15.91 6.34 3.19
N ILE A 19 -14.65 6.39 3.61
CA ILE A 19 -13.82 5.18 3.76
C ILE A 19 -14.39 4.28 4.86
N TYR A 20 -14.82 4.83 6.02
CA TYR A 20 -15.49 4.05 7.06
C TYR A 20 -16.81 3.45 6.59
N ALA A 21 -17.62 4.18 5.82
CA ALA A 21 -18.84 3.65 5.23
C ALA A 21 -18.53 2.45 4.31
N SER A 22 -17.46 2.52 3.52
CA SER A 22 -17.05 1.40 2.67
C SER A 22 -16.64 0.17 3.48
N PHE A 23 -16.06 0.33 4.69
CA PHE A 23 -15.75 -0.79 5.58
C PHE A 23 -17.01 -1.49 6.08
N VAL A 24 -18.06 -0.72 6.40
CA VAL A 24 -19.36 -1.29 6.77
C VAL A 24 -19.97 -2.06 5.60
N PHE A 25 -19.89 -1.52 4.38
CA PHE A 25 -20.39 -2.22 3.19
C PHE A 25 -19.57 -3.50 2.90
N SER A 26 -18.25 -3.47 3.08
CA SER A 26 -17.38 -4.66 2.97
C SER A 26 -17.76 -5.72 4.02
N PHE A 27 -18.13 -5.31 5.22
CA PHE A 27 -18.59 -6.23 6.26
C PHE A 27 -19.89 -6.93 5.87
N ILE A 28 -20.86 -6.19 5.34
CA ILE A 28 -22.12 -6.75 4.85
C ILE A 28 -21.87 -7.69 3.66
N ASP A 29 -21.03 -7.30 2.68
CA ASP A 29 -20.65 -8.16 1.56
C ASP A 29 -20.04 -9.48 2.03
N SER A 30 -19.17 -9.43 3.06
CA SER A 30 -18.50 -10.62 3.61
C SER A 30 -19.49 -11.57 4.29
N ILE A 31 -20.52 -11.06 5.00
CA ILE A 31 -21.58 -11.88 5.57
C ILE A 31 -22.41 -12.53 4.46
N VAL A 32 -22.83 -11.74 3.47
CA VAL A 32 -23.64 -12.23 2.35
C VAL A 32 -22.88 -13.24 1.49
N ALA A 33 -21.55 -13.15 1.45
CA ALA A 33 -20.68 -14.13 0.79
C ALA A 33 -20.79 -15.54 1.38
N MET A 34 -21.30 -15.69 2.64
CA MET A 34 -21.53 -16.99 3.28
C MET A 34 -22.88 -17.60 2.90
N PHE A 35 -23.83 -16.86 2.31
CA PHE A 35 -25.17 -17.35 1.99
C PHE A 35 -25.16 -18.52 0.98
N PRO A 36 -24.38 -18.54 -0.09
CA PRO A 36 -24.24 -19.71 -0.96
C PRO A 36 -23.80 -20.96 -0.21
N VAL A 37 -22.89 -20.81 0.77
CA VAL A 37 -22.43 -21.93 1.62
C VAL A 37 -23.60 -22.42 2.51
N GLY A 38 -24.40 -21.50 3.04
CA GLY A 38 -25.63 -21.83 3.76
C GLY A 38 -26.66 -22.57 2.88
N ALA A 39 -26.80 -22.21 1.61
CA ALA A 39 -27.67 -22.91 0.67
C ALA A 39 -27.18 -24.35 0.41
N VAL A 40 -25.87 -24.58 0.29
CA VAL A 40 -25.28 -25.93 0.21
C VAL A 40 -25.57 -26.71 1.48
N PHE A 41 -25.36 -26.11 2.66
CA PHE A 41 -25.68 -26.75 3.94
C PHE A 41 -27.16 -27.18 4.04
N TYR A 42 -28.07 -26.29 3.69
CA TYR A 42 -29.49 -26.60 3.67
C TYR A 42 -29.83 -27.78 2.76
N THR A 43 -29.26 -27.80 1.55
CA THR A 43 -29.45 -28.87 0.57
C THR A 43 -28.96 -30.22 1.12
N LEU A 44 -27.74 -30.25 1.66
CA LEU A 44 -27.13 -31.46 2.22
C LEU A 44 -27.91 -32.00 3.43
N THR A 45 -28.34 -31.11 4.34
CA THR A 45 -29.14 -31.48 5.51
C THR A 45 -30.49 -32.09 5.10
N LYS A 46 -31.08 -31.60 4.03
CA LYS A 46 -32.32 -32.16 3.51
C LYS A 46 -32.14 -33.52 2.88
N ILE A 47 -31.04 -33.74 2.13
CA ILE A 47 -30.66 -35.05 1.58
C ILE A 47 -30.39 -36.03 2.71
N GLN A 48 -29.61 -35.65 3.71
CA GLN A 48 -29.27 -36.49 4.86
C GLN A 48 -30.51 -36.98 5.62
N ASN A 49 -31.48 -36.10 5.77
CA ASN A 49 -32.77 -36.44 6.47
C ASN A 49 -33.76 -37.17 5.57
N ASN A 50 -33.38 -37.62 4.37
CA ASN A 50 -34.25 -38.29 3.38
C ASN A 50 -35.54 -37.52 3.08
N LYS A 51 -35.52 -36.18 3.16
CA LYS A 51 -36.70 -35.34 2.86
C LYS A 51 -36.72 -35.03 1.37
N ALA A 52 -37.87 -35.30 0.73
CA ALA A 52 -38.03 -34.95 -0.68
C ALA A 52 -37.98 -33.44 -0.90
N PHE A 53 -37.38 -33.02 -1.99
CA PHE A 53 -37.39 -31.61 -2.42
C PHE A 53 -38.77 -31.23 -2.94
N THR A 54 -39.35 -30.20 -2.38
CA THR A 54 -40.59 -29.59 -2.88
C THR A 54 -40.29 -28.42 -3.81
N GLY A 55 -41.24 -28.01 -4.64
CA GLY A 55 -41.08 -26.83 -5.48
C GLY A 55 -40.73 -25.57 -4.68
N ASN A 56 -41.20 -25.47 -3.44
CA ASN A 56 -40.89 -24.36 -2.55
C ASN A 56 -39.42 -24.34 -2.13
N ASP A 57 -38.79 -25.50 -1.95
CA ASP A 57 -37.34 -25.57 -1.62
C ASP A 57 -36.45 -25.05 -2.74
N TRP A 58 -36.82 -25.38 -3.95
CA TRP A 58 -36.12 -24.84 -5.14
C TRP A 58 -36.25 -23.34 -5.25
N LEU A 59 -37.45 -22.79 -4.95
CA LEU A 59 -37.65 -21.34 -4.93
C LEU A 59 -36.83 -20.67 -3.82
N VAL A 60 -36.74 -21.26 -2.65
CA VAL A 60 -35.93 -20.75 -1.52
C VAL A 60 -34.46 -20.78 -1.88
N LEU A 61 -33.92 -21.90 -2.39
CA LEU A 61 -32.52 -22.01 -2.79
C LEU A 61 -32.16 -21.01 -3.89
N PHE A 62 -33.00 -20.96 -4.93
CA PHE A 62 -32.78 -20.03 -6.02
C PHE A 62 -32.87 -18.58 -5.57
N GLY A 63 -33.84 -18.29 -4.69
CA GLY A 63 -33.99 -16.98 -4.04
C GLY A 63 -32.77 -16.57 -3.25
N ILE A 64 -32.24 -17.45 -2.38
CA ILE A 64 -31.02 -17.18 -1.60
C ILE A 64 -29.83 -16.87 -2.53
N LEU A 65 -29.63 -17.67 -3.59
CA LEU A 65 -28.52 -17.49 -4.50
C LEU A 65 -28.63 -16.18 -5.31
N ILE A 66 -29.81 -15.90 -5.89
CA ILE A 66 -30.04 -14.67 -6.65
C ILE A 66 -29.96 -13.43 -5.76
N ILE A 67 -30.62 -13.45 -4.60
CA ILE A 67 -30.59 -12.32 -3.66
C ILE A 67 -29.15 -12.09 -3.17
N SER A 68 -28.41 -13.14 -2.82
CA SER A 68 -27.02 -12.99 -2.41
C SER A 68 -26.15 -12.37 -3.51
N LEU A 69 -26.36 -12.80 -4.76
CA LEU A 69 -25.61 -12.27 -5.90
C LEU A 69 -25.93 -10.79 -6.14
N VAL A 70 -27.21 -10.42 -6.16
CA VAL A 70 -27.64 -9.03 -6.36
C VAL A 70 -27.15 -8.12 -5.23
N VAL A 71 -27.35 -8.57 -3.98
CA VAL A 71 -26.90 -7.81 -2.81
C VAL A 71 -25.38 -7.60 -2.84
N ARG A 72 -24.60 -8.65 -3.12
CA ARG A 72 -23.14 -8.54 -3.26
C ARG A 72 -22.73 -7.60 -4.37
N MET A 73 -23.42 -7.66 -5.52
CA MET A 73 -23.14 -6.74 -6.63
C MET A 73 -23.33 -5.28 -6.20
N VAL A 74 -24.44 -4.99 -5.50
CA VAL A 74 -24.71 -3.63 -5.00
C VAL A 74 -23.68 -3.18 -3.97
N PHE A 75 -23.39 -4.02 -2.97
CA PHE A 75 -22.41 -3.65 -1.95
C PHE A 75 -20.97 -3.53 -2.49
N LYS A 76 -20.57 -4.40 -3.40
CA LYS A 76 -19.27 -4.27 -4.09
C LYS A 76 -19.20 -2.98 -4.89
N TYR A 77 -20.24 -2.61 -5.60
CA TYR A 77 -20.31 -1.33 -6.31
C TYR A 77 -20.19 -0.14 -5.36
N LEU A 78 -20.92 -0.17 -4.23
CA LEU A 78 -20.84 0.88 -3.21
C LEU A 78 -19.44 0.98 -2.61
N VAL A 79 -18.82 -0.14 -2.21
CA VAL A 79 -17.46 -0.16 -1.70
C VAL A 79 -16.50 0.49 -2.70
N TYR A 80 -16.54 0.04 -3.95
CA TYR A 80 -15.66 0.53 -5.00
C TYR A 80 -15.87 2.03 -5.27
N SER A 81 -17.13 2.45 -5.39
CA SER A 81 -17.48 3.85 -5.64
C SER A 81 -17.02 4.76 -4.50
N PHE A 82 -17.27 4.39 -3.24
CA PHE A 82 -16.89 5.21 -2.09
C PHE A 82 -15.38 5.29 -1.91
N GLN A 83 -14.66 4.19 -2.11
CA GLN A 83 -13.21 4.16 -1.98
C GLN A 83 -12.51 4.87 -3.13
N SER A 84 -12.85 4.58 -4.38
CA SER A 84 -12.22 5.21 -5.54
C SER A 84 -12.42 6.72 -5.53
N THR A 85 -13.65 7.19 -5.27
CA THR A 85 -13.91 8.62 -5.18
C THR A 85 -13.11 9.28 -4.07
N ALA A 86 -13.05 8.65 -2.88
CA ALA A 86 -12.24 9.17 -1.78
C ALA A 86 -10.74 9.19 -2.12
N GLY A 87 -10.24 8.19 -2.86
CA GLY A 87 -8.84 8.12 -3.27
C GLY A 87 -8.44 9.19 -4.24
N PHE A 88 -9.21 9.38 -5.29
CA PHE A 88 -8.96 10.43 -6.28
C PHE A 88 -9.06 11.83 -5.65
N GLU A 89 -10.07 12.06 -4.82
CA GLU A 89 -10.24 13.34 -4.13
C GLU A 89 -9.11 13.59 -3.13
N PHE A 90 -8.65 12.57 -2.39
CA PHE A 90 -7.51 12.65 -1.49
C PHE A 90 -6.25 13.09 -2.23
N VAL A 91 -5.87 12.41 -3.32
CA VAL A 91 -4.64 12.75 -4.05
C VAL A 91 -4.75 14.10 -4.75
N SER A 92 -5.93 14.46 -5.27
CA SER A 92 -6.16 15.80 -5.83
C SER A 92 -5.92 16.90 -4.80
N ARG A 93 -6.44 16.75 -3.57
CA ARG A 93 -6.19 17.67 -2.47
C ARG A 93 -4.72 17.73 -2.07
N GLU A 94 -4.04 16.58 -2.04
CA GLU A 94 -2.61 16.51 -1.74
C GLU A 94 -1.77 17.22 -2.80
N ARG A 95 -2.11 17.10 -4.09
CA ARG A 95 -1.43 17.84 -5.18
C ARG A 95 -1.56 19.35 -5.01
N ILE A 96 -2.77 19.83 -4.70
CA ILE A 96 -3.02 21.26 -4.48
C ILE A 96 -2.23 21.73 -3.24
N THR A 97 -2.30 21.00 -2.15
CA THR A 97 -1.59 21.34 -0.90
C THR A 97 -0.08 21.36 -1.09
N LEU A 98 0.48 20.41 -1.85
CA LEU A 98 1.92 20.42 -2.19
C LEU A 98 2.27 21.60 -3.10
N GLY A 99 1.44 21.94 -4.09
CA GLY A 99 1.64 23.11 -4.94
C GLY A 99 1.67 24.41 -4.14
N ASP A 100 0.70 24.60 -3.25
CA ASP A 100 0.65 25.76 -2.35
C ASP A 100 1.85 25.78 -1.39
N LYS A 101 2.27 24.61 -0.89
CA LYS A 101 3.45 24.50 -0.03
C LYS A 101 4.71 24.90 -0.77
N LEU A 102 4.93 24.36 -1.97
CA LEU A 102 6.10 24.67 -2.79
C LEU A 102 6.18 26.16 -3.15
N ARG A 103 5.05 26.83 -3.35
CA ARG A 103 5.01 28.28 -3.58
C ARG A 103 5.50 29.09 -2.39
N ASN A 104 5.32 28.58 -1.17
CA ASN A 104 5.59 29.30 0.08
C ASN A 104 6.91 28.89 0.76
N VAL A 105 7.65 27.94 0.19
CA VAL A 105 8.96 27.50 0.70
C VAL A 105 10.08 28.37 0.13
N GLY A 106 11.12 28.62 0.92
CA GLY A 106 12.28 29.43 0.48
C GLY A 106 13.04 28.81 -0.69
N MET A 107 13.66 29.68 -1.52
CA MET A 107 14.38 29.26 -2.72
C MET A 107 15.51 28.25 -2.46
N GLY A 108 16.13 28.26 -1.27
CA GLY A 108 17.15 27.26 -0.88
C GLY A 108 16.65 25.82 -0.86
N PHE A 109 15.32 25.61 -0.71
CA PHE A 109 14.73 24.27 -0.79
C PHE A 109 14.81 23.66 -2.19
N PHE A 110 14.86 24.49 -3.25
CA PHE A 110 14.90 24.07 -4.64
C PHE A 110 16.32 23.79 -5.16
N HIS A 111 17.27 23.54 -4.27
CA HIS A 111 18.60 23.12 -4.65
C HIS A 111 18.55 21.83 -5.49
N GLU A 112 19.51 21.58 -6.38
CA GLU A 112 19.51 20.46 -7.34
C GLU A 112 19.21 19.11 -6.70
N ARG A 113 19.73 18.88 -5.49
CA ARG A 113 19.48 17.64 -4.73
C ARG A 113 18.03 17.41 -4.35
N ASN A 114 17.28 18.47 -4.04
CA ASN A 114 15.87 18.39 -3.66
C ASN A 114 14.94 18.40 -4.87
N MET A 115 15.35 18.95 -5.99
CA MET A 115 14.53 19.04 -7.20
C MET A 115 14.12 17.66 -7.72
N GLY A 116 15.05 16.68 -7.72
CA GLY A 116 14.76 15.31 -8.10
C GLY A 116 13.72 14.64 -7.16
N ASP A 117 13.88 14.84 -5.86
CA ASP A 117 12.95 14.33 -4.84
C ASP A 117 11.54 14.97 -4.98
N ILE A 118 11.48 16.29 -5.20
CA ILE A 118 10.22 17.00 -5.42
C ILE A 118 9.52 16.47 -6.67
N THR A 119 10.23 16.36 -7.77
CA THR A 119 9.70 15.84 -9.04
C THR A 119 9.18 14.42 -8.87
N THR A 120 9.95 13.53 -8.24
CA THR A 120 9.55 12.15 -7.97
C THR A 120 8.29 12.09 -7.09
N THR A 121 8.23 12.94 -6.05
CA THR A 121 7.07 12.97 -5.15
C THR A 121 5.80 13.43 -5.88
N VAL A 122 5.88 14.50 -6.66
CA VAL A 122 4.71 15.06 -7.36
C VAL A 122 4.24 14.16 -8.51
N THR A 123 5.17 13.53 -9.25
CA THR A 123 4.82 12.73 -10.43
C THR A 123 4.63 11.25 -10.11
N THR A 124 5.58 10.64 -9.42
CA THR A 124 5.59 9.18 -9.20
C THR A 124 4.84 8.77 -7.95
N ASP A 125 5.14 9.41 -6.80
CA ASP A 125 4.55 9.02 -5.53
C ASP A 125 3.06 9.33 -5.45
N LEU A 126 2.65 10.52 -5.87
CA LEU A 126 1.23 10.85 -5.90
C LEU A 126 0.44 9.99 -6.89
N ASN A 127 1.01 9.66 -8.06
CA ASN A 127 0.39 8.72 -8.98
C ASN A 127 0.30 7.31 -8.40
N PHE A 128 1.32 6.86 -7.67
CA PHE A 128 1.27 5.59 -6.94
C PHE A 128 0.17 5.59 -5.88
N LEU A 129 0.08 6.65 -5.08
CA LEU A 129 -0.97 6.80 -4.08
C LEU A 129 -2.36 6.84 -4.71
N GLU A 130 -2.53 7.54 -5.85
CA GLU A 130 -3.79 7.62 -6.58
C GLU A 130 -4.29 6.25 -7.05
N ASN A 131 -3.41 5.47 -7.66
CA ASN A 131 -3.80 4.20 -8.26
C ASN A 131 -3.91 3.04 -7.26
N TYR A 132 -3.11 3.06 -6.20
CA TYR A 132 -2.95 1.89 -5.34
C TYR A 132 -3.45 2.06 -3.91
N SER A 133 -3.57 3.30 -3.37
CA SER A 133 -3.91 3.48 -1.96
C SER A 133 -5.26 2.88 -1.59
N MET A 134 -6.29 3.11 -2.40
CA MET A 134 -7.63 2.61 -2.13
C MET A 134 -7.77 1.12 -2.39
N HIS A 135 -7.08 0.59 -3.40
CA HIS A 135 -7.01 -0.85 -3.63
C HIS A 135 -6.34 -1.60 -2.47
N LEU A 136 -5.28 -1.03 -1.91
CA LEU A 136 -4.63 -1.58 -0.72
C LEU A 136 -5.54 -1.55 0.50
N LEU A 137 -6.21 -0.42 0.73
CA LEU A 137 -7.17 -0.28 1.81
C LEU A 137 -8.30 -1.31 1.68
N ASP A 138 -8.88 -1.47 0.48
CA ASP A 138 -9.92 -2.48 0.24
C ASP A 138 -9.42 -3.88 0.53
N ARG A 139 -8.29 -4.27 -0.05
CA ARG A 139 -7.72 -5.62 0.12
C ARG A 139 -7.44 -5.95 1.58
N VAL A 140 -6.79 -5.03 2.30
CA VAL A 140 -6.46 -5.24 3.71
C VAL A 140 -7.72 -5.26 4.57
N THR A 141 -8.65 -4.32 4.36
CA THR A 141 -9.89 -4.25 5.15
C THR A 141 -10.79 -5.45 4.88
N THR A 142 -11.04 -5.78 3.62
CA THR A 142 -11.83 -6.97 3.23
C THR A 142 -11.17 -8.24 3.75
N GLY A 143 -9.84 -8.35 3.71
CA GLY A 143 -9.11 -9.48 4.29
C GLY A 143 -9.33 -9.61 5.80
N MET A 144 -9.23 -8.51 6.55
CA MET A 144 -9.48 -8.51 8.00
C MET A 144 -10.92 -8.85 8.34
N VAL A 145 -11.87 -8.26 7.61
CA VAL A 145 -13.29 -8.54 7.81
C VAL A 145 -13.61 -10.00 7.50
N ASN A 146 -13.14 -10.52 6.37
CA ASN A 146 -13.33 -11.93 6.00
C ASN A 146 -12.72 -12.86 7.04
N MET A 147 -11.53 -12.55 7.57
CA MET A 147 -10.90 -13.32 8.63
C MET A 147 -11.83 -13.42 9.87
N VAL A 148 -12.40 -12.30 10.31
CA VAL A 148 -13.30 -12.27 11.46
C VAL A 148 -14.61 -13.03 11.16
N VAL A 149 -15.25 -12.76 10.02
CA VAL A 149 -16.50 -13.43 9.63
C VAL A 149 -16.31 -14.93 9.49
N THR A 150 -15.21 -15.36 8.86
CA THR A 150 -14.87 -16.78 8.69
C THR A 150 -14.58 -17.45 10.04
N SER A 151 -13.85 -16.77 10.94
CA SER A 151 -13.59 -17.26 12.29
C SER A 151 -14.90 -17.55 13.04
N ILE A 152 -15.84 -16.59 13.01
CA ILE A 152 -17.15 -16.72 13.63
C ILE A 152 -17.94 -17.87 12.99
N PHE A 153 -17.91 -17.95 11.66
CA PHE A 153 -18.61 -18.98 10.91
C PHE A 153 -18.13 -20.39 11.31
N ILE A 154 -16.81 -20.63 11.36
CA ILE A 154 -16.29 -21.93 11.77
C ILE A 154 -16.61 -22.25 13.23
N LEU A 155 -16.48 -21.27 14.13
CA LEU A 155 -16.81 -21.43 15.55
C LEU A 155 -18.28 -21.80 15.77
N MET A 156 -19.19 -21.38 14.89
CA MET A 156 -20.61 -21.75 14.95
C MET A 156 -20.85 -23.23 14.57
N PHE A 157 -20.01 -23.83 13.71
CA PHE A 157 -20.09 -25.24 13.36
C PHE A 157 -19.45 -26.12 14.43
N ASP A 158 -18.20 -25.85 14.78
CA ASP A 158 -17.48 -26.55 15.84
C ASP A 158 -16.37 -25.64 16.40
N TRP A 159 -16.40 -25.40 17.71
CA TRP A 159 -15.42 -24.54 18.37
C TRP A 159 -13.97 -25.06 18.27
N ARG A 160 -13.78 -26.41 18.19
CA ARG A 160 -12.46 -27.04 18.10
C ARG A 160 -11.81 -26.75 16.75
N LEU A 161 -12.59 -26.77 15.66
CA LEU A 161 -12.13 -26.39 14.32
C LEU A 161 -11.82 -24.88 14.26
N GLY A 162 -12.63 -24.07 14.96
CA GLY A 162 -12.36 -22.64 15.12
C GLY A 162 -11.02 -22.37 15.82
N VAL A 163 -10.67 -23.15 16.83
CA VAL A 163 -9.36 -23.03 17.50
C VAL A 163 -8.21 -23.36 16.52
N ILE A 164 -8.31 -24.41 15.70
CA ILE A 164 -7.30 -24.76 14.70
C ILE A 164 -7.13 -23.60 13.70
N PHE A 165 -8.23 -23.01 13.24
CA PHE A 165 -8.20 -21.84 12.36
C PHE A 165 -7.46 -20.67 13.00
N ILE A 166 -7.82 -20.30 14.22
CA ILE A 166 -7.19 -19.19 14.96
C ILE A 166 -5.70 -19.45 15.18
N LEU A 167 -5.33 -20.68 15.55
CA LEU A 167 -3.91 -21.06 15.69
C LEU A 167 -3.14 -20.93 14.37
N GLY A 168 -3.73 -21.35 13.26
CA GLY A 168 -3.14 -21.18 11.93
C GLY A 168 -2.89 -19.69 11.60
N VAL A 169 -3.87 -18.84 11.90
CA VAL A 169 -3.72 -17.38 11.72
C VAL A 169 -2.63 -16.82 12.64
N LEU A 170 -2.60 -17.19 13.91
CA LEU A 170 -1.57 -16.72 14.85
C LEU A 170 -0.16 -17.15 14.42
N CYS A 171 0.01 -18.42 14.02
CA CYS A 171 1.29 -18.90 13.49
C CYS A 171 1.72 -18.13 12.24
N SER A 172 0.79 -17.79 11.35
CA SER A 172 1.10 -17.01 10.16
C SER A 172 1.61 -15.59 10.51
N PHE A 173 1.05 -14.95 11.54
CA PHE A 173 1.52 -13.63 12.00
C PHE A 173 2.96 -13.67 12.54
N LEU A 174 3.36 -14.77 13.18
CA LEU A 174 4.75 -14.94 13.67
C LEU A 174 5.74 -15.04 12.50
N ILE A 175 5.41 -15.82 11.47
CA ILE A 175 6.23 -15.95 10.26
C ILE A 175 6.26 -14.62 9.50
N TYR A 176 5.10 -13.97 9.39
CA TYR A 176 4.96 -12.66 8.75
C TYR A 176 5.88 -11.60 9.39
N GLY A 177 5.98 -11.55 10.72
CA GLY A 177 6.87 -10.61 11.41
C GLY A 177 8.34 -10.80 10.99
N ARG A 178 8.83 -12.05 11.00
CA ARG A 178 10.21 -12.37 10.57
C ARG A 178 10.44 -12.08 9.08
N MET A 179 9.45 -12.37 8.25
CA MET A 179 9.49 -12.07 6.81
C MET A 179 9.59 -10.56 6.56
N GLN A 180 8.91 -9.74 7.37
CA GLN A 180 8.99 -8.28 7.30
C GLN A 180 10.41 -7.77 7.54
N GLU A 181 11.01 -8.13 8.68
CA GLU A 181 12.34 -7.66 9.08
C GLU A 181 13.39 -8.01 8.02
N LYS A 182 13.44 -9.28 7.61
CA LYS A 182 14.43 -9.73 6.62
C LYS A 182 14.16 -9.16 5.22
N GLY A 183 12.89 -9.00 4.86
CA GLY A 183 12.51 -8.39 3.59
C GLY A 183 12.91 -6.91 3.47
N GLU A 184 12.93 -6.16 4.56
CA GLU A 184 13.41 -4.77 4.57
C GLU A 184 14.91 -4.67 4.27
N GLU A 185 15.71 -5.49 4.92
CA GLU A 185 17.16 -5.53 4.71
C GLU A 185 17.51 -5.88 3.26
N LEU A 186 16.93 -6.97 2.75
CA LEU A 186 17.19 -7.46 1.39
C LEU A 186 16.72 -6.46 0.32
N THR A 187 15.56 -5.85 0.52
CA THR A 187 15.02 -4.85 -0.41
C THR A 187 15.86 -3.58 -0.43
N ALA A 188 16.37 -3.14 0.73
CA ALA A 188 17.25 -1.97 0.81
C ALA A 188 18.54 -2.21 0.02
N LYS A 189 19.18 -3.38 0.16
CA LYS A 189 20.38 -3.77 -0.60
C LYS A 189 20.10 -3.82 -2.11
N GLN A 190 19.00 -4.44 -2.53
CA GLN A 190 18.62 -4.51 -3.94
C GLN A 190 18.41 -3.12 -4.54
N ARG A 191 17.71 -2.21 -3.81
CA ARG A 191 17.49 -0.83 -4.26
C ARG A 191 18.79 -0.06 -4.46
N GLN A 192 19.76 -0.24 -3.55
CA GLN A 192 21.06 0.42 -3.65
C GLN A 192 21.81 0.00 -4.93
N VAL A 193 21.83 -1.31 -5.21
CA VAL A 193 22.48 -1.84 -6.43
C VAL A 193 21.72 -1.41 -7.70
N GLN A 194 20.38 -1.37 -7.62
CA GLN A 194 19.58 -0.90 -8.74
C GLN A 194 19.80 0.58 -9.03
N ALA A 195 19.95 1.43 -8.00
CA ALA A 195 20.29 2.83 -8.18
C ALA A 195 21.65 3.01 -8.87
N ALA A 196 22.65 2.22 -8.48
CA ALA A 196 23.98 2.23 -9.13
C ALA A 196 23.91 1.78 -10.60
N SER A 197 23.02 0.84 -10.96
CA SER A 197 22.83 0.45 -12.37
C SER A 197 22.16 1.54 -13.21
N VAL A 198 21.25 2.30 -12.61
CA VAL A 198 20.62 3.47 -13.26
C VAL A 198 21.68 4.56 -13.48
N GLU A 199 22.52 4.84 -12.49
CA GLU A 199 23.61 5.82 -12.58
C GLU A 199 24.59 5.46 -13.70
N ALA A 200 25.06 4.21 -13.76
CA ALA A 200 25.91 3.72 -14.85
C ALA A 200 25.26 3.85 -16.23
N THR A 201 23.94 3.64 -16.31
CA THR A 201 23.17 3.82 -17.55
C THR A 201 23.13 5.29 -17.97
N LEU A 202 22.86 6.19 -17.02
CA LEU A 202 22.83 7.63 -17.29
C LEU A 202 24.20 8.15 -17.75
N GLU A 203 25.30 7.73 -17.10
CA GLU A 203 26.66 8.07 -17.48
C GLU A 203 26.97 7.63 -18.92
N TYR A 204 26.60 6.40 -19.27
CA TYR A 204 26.76 5.89 -20.63
C TYR A 204 25.95 6.69 -21.65
N VAL A 205 24.65 6.97 -21.37
CA VAL A 205 23.82 7.75 -22.29
C VAL A 205 24.33 9.17 -22.48
N GLN A 206 24.80 9.82 -21.41
CA GLN A 206 25.41 11.15 -21.48
C GLN A 206 26.73 11.13 -22.27
N GLY A 207 27.52 10.05 -22.12
CA GLY A 207 28.78 9.87 -22.84
C GLY A 207 28.67 9.31 -24.27
N ILE A 208 27.46 8.94 -24.75
CA ILE A 208 27.25 8.19 -25.99
C ILE A 208 27.83 8.92 -27.23
N SER A 209 27.77 10.24 -27.24
CA SER A 209 28.32 11.05 -28.33
C SER A 209 29.86 10.92 -28.42
N VAL A 210 30.52 10.90 -27.28
CA VAL A 210 31.99 10.72 -27.19
C VAL A 210 32.38 9.30 -27.61
N ILE A 211 31.66 8.29 -27.07
CA ILE A 211 31.87 6.88 -27.40
C ILE A 211 31.76 6.64 -28.92
N LYS A 212 30.72 7.20 -29.55
CA LYS A 212 30.52 7.10 -31.00
C LYS A 212 31.59 7.84 -31.79
N SER A 213 32.01 9.02 -31.33
CA SER A 213 33.04 9.81 -32.03
C SER A 213 34.40 9.11 -32.06
N PHE A 214 34.73 8.35 -31.01
CA PHE A 214 35.99 7.62 -30.88
C PHE A 214 35.87 6.13 -31.26
N ASN A 215 34.73 5.67 -31.72
CA ASN A 215 34.44 4.27 -32.07
C ASN A 215 34.75 3.24 -30.95
N MET A 216 34.54 3.64 -29.69
CA MET A 216 34.88 2.87 -28.48
C MET A 216 33.69 2.06 -27.96
N ALA A 217 32.78 1.61 -28.82
CA ALA A 217 31.49 1.02 -28.42
C ALA A 217 31.63 -0.26 -27.57
N GLU A 218 32.60 -1.13 -27.85
CA GLU A 218 32.76 -2.41 -27.16
C GLU A 218 33.43 -2.28 -25.78
N GLU A 219 34.41 -1.41 -25.63
CA GLU A 219 35.18 -1.25 -24.38
C GLU A 219 34.32 -0.60 -23.25
N ASN A 220 33.43 0.31 -23.60
CA ASN A 220 32.61 1.05 -22.63
C ASN A 220 31.33 0.33 -22.22
N LEU A 221 30.87 -0.75 -22.89
CA LEU A 221 29.77 -1.58 -22.49
C LEU A 221 30.05 -2.39 -21.21
N SER A 222 31.31 -2.71 -20.94
CA SER A 222 31.71 -3.52 -19.79
C SER A 222 31.33 -2.93 -18.43
N GLY A 223 31.23 -1.62 -18.31
CA GLY A 223 30.81 -0.92 -17.09
C GLY A 223 29.33 -1.12 -16.79
N ILE A 224 28.47 -0.97 -17.81
CA ILE A 224 27.04 -1.19 -17.73
C ILE A 224 26.72 -2.66 -17.50
N GLU A 225 27.36 -3.56 -18.26
CA GLU A 225 27.17 -5.00 -18.12
C GLU A 225 27.42 -5.44 -16.68
N LYS A 226 28.53 -5.03 -16.07
CA LYS A 226 28.85 -5.31 -14.67
C LYS A 226 27.83 -4.71 -13.69
N ALA A 227 27.30 -3.52 -13.97
CA ALA A 227 26.27 -2.90 -13.13
C ALA A 227 24.96 -3.67 -13.21
N TYR A 228 24.54 -4.12 -14.40
CA TYR A 228 23.36 -4.95 -14.58
C TYR A 228 23.53 -6.37 -14.01
N GLU A 229 24.71 -6.99 -14.18
CA GLU A 229 25.01 -8.29 -13.55
C GLU A 229 24.88 -8.20 -12.03
N LYS A 230 25.45 -7.19 -11.39
CA LYS A 230 25.29 -6.96 -9.94
C LYS A 230 23.83 -6.74 -9.56
N SER A 231 23.07 -6.01 -10.36
CA SER A 231 21.64 -5.78 -10.12
C SER A 231 20.84 -7.08 -10.25
N MET A 232 21.17 -7.91 -11.23
CA MET A 232 20.60 -9.24 -11.41
C MET A 232 20.94 -10.16 -10.22
N GLU A 233 22.20 -10.22 -9.81
CA GLU A 233 22.65 -11.01 -8.65
C GLU A 233 21.94 -10.56 -7.37
N ALA A 234 21.79 -9.26 -7.13
CA ALA A 234 21.08 -8.72 -5.98
C ALA A 234 19.57 -9.09 -6.01
N SER A 235 18.97 -9.09 -7.19
CA SER A 235 17.56 -9.51 -7.38
C SER A 235 17.41 -11.02 -7.17
N TYR A 236 18.33 -11.84 -7.67
CA TYR A 236 18.34 -13.28 -7.39
C TYR A 236 18.55 -13.58 -5.91
N ALA A 237 19.44 -12.85 -5.23
CA ALA A 237 19.66 -13.02 -3.79
C ALA A 237 18.41 -12.69 -3.00
N LEU A 238 17.70 -11.60 -3.37
CA LEU A 238 16.42 -11.23 -2.77
C LEU A 238 15.39 -12.37 -2.92
N GLU A 239 15.18 -12.86 -4.16
CA GLU A 239 14.20 -13.92 -4.42
C GLU A 239 14.59 -15.23 -3.72
N ARG A 240 15.85 -15.65 -3.82
CA ARG A 240 16.35 -16.87 -3.18
C ARG A 240 16.12 -16.88 -1.67
N ASP A 241 16.34 -15.73 -1.02
CA ASP A 241 16.24 -15.63 0.43
C ASP A 241 14.81 -15.33 0.90
N PHE A 242 14.00 -14.67 0.06
CA PHE A 242 12.62 -14.30 0.37
C PHE A 242 11.60 -15.38 -0.01
N ALA A 243 11.79 -16.08 -1.13
CA ALA A 243 10.86 -17.09 -1.61
C ALA A 243 10.60 -18.23 -0.60
N PRO A 244 11.61 -18.79 0.11
CA PRO A 244 11.36 -19.82 1.12
C PRO A 244 10.48 -19.33 2.27
N MET A 245 10.64 -18.07 2.67
CA MET A 245 9.83 -17.45 3.75
C MET A 245 8.38 -17.25 3.30
N ASN A 246 8.18 -16.81 2.05
CA ASN A 246 6.85 -16.67 1.46
C ASN A 246 6.15 -18.01 1.31
N VAL A 247 6.89 -19.05 0.88
CA VAL A 247 6.39 -20.42 0.83
C VAL A 247 6.05 -20.93 2.23
N ALA A 248 6.90 -20.71 3.24
CA ALA A 248 6.63 -21.10 4.62
C ALA A 248 5.37 -20.41 5.16
N TYR A 249 5.19 -19.12 4.86
CA TYR A 249 3.99 -18.36 5.21
C TYR A 249 2.72 -18.98 4.61
N SER A 250 2.72 -19.28 3.30
CA SER A 250 1.58 -19.92 2.62
C SER A 250 1.35 -21.37 3.10
N MET A 251 2.43 -22.11 3.42
CA MET A 251 2.34 -23.49 3.90
C MET A 251 1.65 -23.60 5.26
N VAL A 252 1.79 -22.63 6.14
CA VAL A 252 1.04 -22.63 7.41
C VAL A 252 -0.47 -22.72 7.19
N PHE A 253 -0.99 -21.96 6.24
CA PHE A 253 -2.42 -21.99 5.91
C PHE A 253 -2.85 -23.32 5.30
N ARG A 254 -2.02 -23.90 4.42
CA ARG A 254 -2.29 -25.21 3.82
C ARG A 254 -2.27 -26.32 4.85
N VAL A 255 -1.30 -26.29 5.78
CA VAL A 255 -1.23 -27.24 6.89
C VAL A 255 -2.43 -27.10 7.83
N ALA A 256 -2.81 -25.86 8.16
CA ALA A 256 -3.99 -25.61 8.98
C ALA A 256 -5.28 -26.08 8.27
N ALA A 257 -5.41 -25.85 6.96
CA ALA A 257 -6.55 -26.37 6.18
C ALA A 257 -6.58 -27.91 6.19
N CYS A 258 -5.44 -28.57 5.97
CA CYS A 258 -5.34 -30.03 6.08
C CYS A 258 -5.70 -30.53 7.49
N ALA A 259 -5.26 -29.85 8.54
CA ALA A 259 -5.61 -30.20 9.91
C ALA A 259 -7.13 -30.06 10.16
N ILE A 260 -7.78 -28.99 9.67
CA ILE A 260 -9.24 -28.83 9.75
C ILE A 260 -9.94 -29.98 9.03
N ILE A 261 -9.48 -30.34 7.82
CA ILE A 261 -10.05 -31.44 7.03
C ILE A 261 -9.92 -32.77 7.80
N LEU A 262 -8.73 -33.11 8.30
CA LEU A 262 -8.49 -34.37 9.01
C LEU A 262 -9.30 -34.45 10.31
N VAL A 263 -9.28 -33.38 11.12
CA VAL A 263 -10.00 -33.35 12.41
C VAL A 263 -11.50 -33.41 12.18
N SER A 264 -12.03 -32.71 11.17
CA SER A 264 -13.47 -32.76 10.85
C SER A 264 -13.92 -34.16 10.44
N GLN A 265 -13.07 -34.91 9.70
CA GLN A 265 -13.36 -36.30 9.33
C GLN A 265 -13.36 -37.24 10.55
N ILE A 266 -12.40 -37.07 11.47
CA ILE A 266 -12.34 -37.85 12.72
C ILE A 266 -13.62 -37.62 13.54
N PHE A 267 -14.08 -36.38 13.67
CA PHE A 267 -15.30 -36.07 14.42
C PHE A 267 -16.57 -36.60 13.71
N ALA A 268 -16.59 -36.59 12.38
CA ALA A 268 -17.69 -37.16 11.63
C ALA A 268 -17.77 -38.69 11.78
N LEU A 269 -16.62 -39.39 11.74
CA LEU A 269 -16.54 -40.85 11.99
C LEU A 269 -16.90 -41.21 13.43
N GLY A 270 -16.61 -40.32 14.40
CA GLY A 270 -17.02 -40.45 15.79
C GLY A 270 -18.50 -40.13 16.05
N GLY A 271 -19.23 -39.69 15.03
CA GLY A 271 -20.65 -39.31 15.15
C GLY A 271 -20.90 -37.95 15.85
N GLU A 272 -19.84 -37.19 16.09
CA GLU A 272 -19.91 -35.86 16.70
C GLU A 272 -20.28 -34.78 15.70
N LEU A 273 -19.98 -34.99 14.41
CA LEU A 273 -20.25 -34.06 13.32
C LEU A 273 -21.17 -34.74 12.29
N ASP A 274 -22.23 -34.08 11.89
CA ASP A 274 -23.14 -34.58 10.86
C ASP A 274 -22.52 -34.42 9.45
N PHE A 275 -22.98 -35.25 8.51
CA PHE A 275 -22.46 -35.28 7.14
C PHE A 275 -22.57 -33.94 6.43
N SER A 276 -23.66 -33.20 6.68
CA SER A 276 -23.90 -31.89 6.06
C SER A 276 -22.86 -30.86 6.52
N SER A 277 -22.58 -30.83 7.83
CA SER A 277 -21.54 -29.96 8.41
C SER A 277 -20.15 -30.33 7.91
N LEU A 278 -19.84 -31.65 7.89
CA LEU A 278 -18.57 -32.11 7.33
C LEU A 278 -18.36 -31.63 5.88
N ALA A 279 -19.35 -31.83 5.02
CA ALA A 279 -19.24 -31.45 3.61
C ALA A 279 -19.03 -29.95 3.44
N VAL A 280 -19.73 -29.10 4.21
CA VAL A 280 -19.55 -27.64 4.19
C VAL A 280 -18.17 -27.23 4.67
N ILE A 281 -17.66 -27.83 5.74
CA ILE A 281 -16.30 -27.57 6.25
C ILE A 281 -15.25 -27.96 5.23
N LEU A 282 -15.40 -29.11 4.56
CA LEU A 282 -14.48 -29.55 3.50
C LEU A 282 -14.44 -28.53 2.35
N ILE A 283 -15.59 -28.08 1.86
CA ILE A 283 -15.68 -27.08 0.79
C ILE A 283 -15.04 -25.73 1.24
N ALA A 284 -15.36 -25.30 2.45
CA ALA A 284 -14.85 -24.05 2.99
C ALA A 284 -13.33 -24.08 3.22
N SER A 285 -12.76 -25.24 3.61
CA SER A 285 -11.33 -25.37 3.93
C SER A 285 -10.39 -24.99 2.79
N PHE A 286 -10.82 -25.12 1.53
CA PHE A 286 -10.02 -24.76 0.37
C PHE A 286 -9.89 -23.24 0.17
N SER A 287 -10.84 -22.44 0.68
CA SER A 287 -10.85 -20.98 0.47
C SER A 287 -10.71 -20.16 1.75
N ILE A 288 -10.76 -20.84 2.90
CA ILE A 288 -10.88 -20.20 4.21
C ILE A 288 -9.73 -19.25 4.56
N PHE A 289 -8.50 -19.60 4.14
CA PHE A 289 -7.29 -18.83 4.42
C PHE A 289 -6.90 -17.87 3.32
N ASN A 290 -7.56 -17.90 2.16
CA ASN A 290 -7.17 -17.12 0.98
C ASN A 290 -7.08 -15.61 1.26
N SER A 291 -8.05 -15.07 1.99
CA SER A 291 -8.06 -13.64 2.33
C SER A 291 -6.88 -13.22 3.21
N VAL A 292 -6.46 -14.08 4.13
CA VAL A 292 -5.33 -13.82 5.03
C VAL A 292 -4.00 -13.95 4.28
N GLU A 293 -3.89 -14.95 3.40
CA GLU A 293 -2.71 -15.18 2.55
C GLU A 293 -2.46 -13.98 1.63
N VAL A 294 -3.50 -13.47 0.97
CA VAL A 294 -3.41 -12.27 0.11
C VAL A 294 -2.99 -11.02 0.89
N MET A 295 -3.43 -10.84 2.14
CA MET A 295 -2.97 -9.72 2.97
C MET A 295 -1.46 -9.74 3.18
N GLY A 296 -0.86 -10.92 3.40
CA GLY A 296 0.58 -11.05 3.57
C GLY A 296 1.36 -10.67 2.30
N GLN A 297 0.85 -11.03 1.13
CA GLN A 297 1.47 -10.70 -0.16
C GLN A 297 1.48 -9.19 -0.47
N MET A 298 0.54 -8.41 0.10
CA MET A 298 0.48 -6.95 -0.10
C MET A 298 1.53 -6.15 0.69
N THR A 299 2.38 -6.80 1.47
CA THR A 299 3.35 -6.16 2.37
C THR A 299 4.32 -5.20 1.67
N ALA A 300 4.89 -5.62 0.53
CA ALA A 300 5.81 -4.79 -0.23
C ALA A 300 5.14 -3.51 -0.73
N MET A 301 3.89 -3.63 -1.17
CA MET A 301 3.09 -2.51 -1.66
C MET A 301 2.71 -1.53 -0.54
N ILE A 302 2.41 -2.04 0.66
CA ILE A 302 2.17 -1.22 1.85
C ILE A 302 3.41 -0.43 2.24
N ARG A 303 4.61 -1.02 2.16
CA ARG A 303 5.87 -0.31 2.42
C ARG A 303 6.14 0.79 1.39
N SER A 304 5.90 0.51 0.11
CA SER A 304 6.03 1.52 -0.94
C SER A 304 5.08 2.69 -0.70
N MET A 305 3.85 2.41 -0.28
CA MET A 305 2.88 3.43 0.09
C MET A 305 3.34 4.26 1.30
N GLU A 306 3.89 3.62 2.33
CA GLU A 306 4.44 4.31 3.50
C GLU A 306 5.59 5.24 3.12
N ALA A 307 6.52 4.78 2.30
CA ALA A 307 7.63 5.59 1.79
C ALA A 307 7.15 6.79 0.93
N SER A 308 6.13 6.60 0.10
CA SER A 308 5.53 7.70 -0.67
C SER A 308 4.85 8.74 0.23
N LEU A 309 4.11 8.28 1.25
CA LEU A 309 3.51 9.18 2.25
C LEU A 309 4.57 9.94 3.06
N ASP A 310 5.71 9.31 3.40
CA ASP A 310 6.81 9.95 4.11
C ASP A 310 7.41 11.10 3.29
N ARG A 311 7.60 10.90 1.97
CA ARG A 311 8.10 11.97 1.10
C ARG A 311 7.11 13.12 0.96
N VAL A 312 5.83 12.83 0.81
CA VAL A 312 4.77 13.86 0.79
C VAL A 312 4.75 14.67 2.08
N GLU A 313 4.75 13.99 3.24
CA GLU A 313 4.74 14.67 4.55
C GLU A 313 6.03 15.46 4.81
N ARG A 314 7.18 15.01 4.33
CA ARG A 314 8.46 15.73 4.43
C ARG A 314 8.37 17.07 3.72
N ILE A 315 7.89 17.12 2.47
CA ILE A 315 7.72 18.37 1.74
C ILE A 315 6.70 19.28 2.44
N LYS A 316 5.59 18.76 2.94
CA LYS A 316 4.59 19.51 3.69
C LYS A 316 5.12 20.08 5.02
N GLY A 317 6.08 19.39 5.62
CA GLY A 317 6.71 19.77 6.89
C GLY A 317 7.76 20.88 6.79
N GLU A 318 8.18 21.24 5.57
CA GLU A 318 9.15 22.33 5.37
C GLU A 318 8.61 23.67 5.88
N LYS A 319 9.52 24.56 6.31
CA LYS A 319 9.15 25.90 6.79
C LYS A 319 8.75 26.82 5.63
N ASN A 320 7.71 27.60 5.83
CA ASN A 320 7.36 28.67 4.89
C ASN A 320 8.32 29.85 5.07
N ILE A 321 8.47 30.65 4.01
CA ILE A 321 9.37 31.80 4.04
C ILE A 321 8.83 32.94 4.92
N ASP A 322 7.49 33.04 5.07
CA ASP A 322 6.78 34.14 5.74
C ASP A 322 5.89 33.65 6.91
N ASP A 323 6.33 32.66 7.68
CA ASP A 323 5.60 32.24 8.87
C ASP A 323 5.76 33.30 9.99
N GLY A 324 4.93 34.28 10.00
CA GLY A 324 4.89 35.31 11.07
C GLY A 324 5.15 36.75 10.60
N GLY A 325 5.10 36.99 9.30
CA GLY A 325 5.11 38.37 8.77
C GLY A 325 3.92 39.15 9.24
N GLY A 326 4.12 40.43 9.57
CA GLY A 326 3.07 41.40 9.93
C GLY A 326 2.97 42.52 8.89
N ASP A 327 1.80 43.13 8.81
CA ASP A 327 1.61 44.32 7.98
C ASP A 327 2.46 45.48 8.53
N ILE A 328 3.39 45.97 7.69
CA ILE A 328 4.22 47.14 8.00
C ILE A 328 3.83 48.33 7.12
N SER A 329 3.75 49.50 7.72
CA SER A 329 3.60 50.75 6.99
C SER A 329 5.00 51.33 6.74
N LEU A 330 5.42 51.34 5.49
CA LEU A 330 6.74 51.87 5.09
C LEU A 330 6.71 53.40 5.06
N LYS A 331 7.72 54.03 5.66
CA LYS A 331 7.94 55.49 5.62
C LYS A 331 8.81 55.91 4.44
N SER A 332 9.66 55.04 3.96
CA SER A 332 10.50 55.17 2.74
C SER A 332 10.50 53.84 2.01
N TYR A 333 10.70 53.89 0.71
CA TYR A 333 10.83 52.71 -0.15
C TYR A 333 12.29 52.50 -0.60
N ASP A 334 13.26 53.10 0.09
CA ASP A 334 14.67 52.79 -0.09
C ASP A 334 14.96 51.34 0.37
N ILE A 335 15.75 50.59 -0.39
CA ILE A 335 16.20 49.28 -0.01
C ILE A 335 17.68 49.39 0.40
N VAL A 336 17.95 49.14 1.67
CA VAL A 336 19.28 49.23 2.25
C VAL A 336 19.77 47.83 2.62
N PHE A 337 20.90 47.41 2.03
CA PHE A 337 21.70 46.29 2.50
C PHE A 337 22.80 46.82 3.39
N ASP A 338 22.85 46.37 4.62
CA ASP A 338 23.82 46.82 5.61
C ASP A 338 24.50 45.58 6.21
N HIS A 339 25.76 45.32 5.81
CA HIS A 339 26.58 44.18 6.22
C HIS A 339 25.84 42.81 6.07
N VAL A 340 25.13 42.64 4.95
CA VAL A 340 24.32 41.43 4.70
C VAL A 340 25.19 40.28 4.29
N SER A 341 25.13 39.17 5.06
CA SER A 341 25.70 37.89 4.69
C SER A 341 24.59 36.85 4.56
N PHE A 342 24.63 36.05 3.52
CA PHE A 342 23.63 35.05 3.23
C PHE A 342 24.21 33.74 2.71
N SER A 343 23.65 32.61 3.15
CA SER A 343 23.96 31.26 2.67
C SER A 343 22.68 30.45 2.55
N TYR A 344 22.52 29.66 1.51
CA TYR A 344 21.45 28.66 1.42
C TYR A 344 21.74 27.43 2.28
N GLU A 345 23.02 27.03 2.37
CA GLU A 345 23.49 25.91 3.20
C GLU A 345 24.61 26.37 4.15
N GLN A 346 24.76 25.67 5.28
CA GLN A 346 25.86 25.94 6.22
C GLN A 346 27.20 25.65 5.52
N GLY A 347 28.02 26.67 5.36
CA GLY A 347 29.40 26.57 4.88
C GLY A 347 29.70 27.29 3.58
N THR A 348 28.76 27.53 2.69
CA THR A 348 28.97 28.27 1.45
C THR A 348 28.27 29.63 1.50
N LYS A 349 29.02 30.68 1.75
CA LYS A 349 28.50 32.05 1.67
C LYS A 349 28.24 32.45 0.22
N ILE A 350 27.04 32.89 -0.10
CA ILE A 350 26.68 33.46 -1.39
C ILE A 350 26.79 34.98 -1.36
N LEU A 351 26.38 35.58 -0.25
CA LEU A 351 26.67 36.97 0.03
C LEU A 351 27.56 37.01 1.28
N ASP A 352 28.64 37.81 1.23
CA ASP A 352 29.55 38.00 2.35
C ASP A 352 29.78 39.49 2.57
N ASP A 353 29.20 40.01 3.65
CA ASP A 353 29.37 41.39 4.11
C ASP A 353 29.00 42.46 3.05
N VAL A 354 27.88 42.28 2.37
CA VAL A 354 27.45 43.14 1.27
C VAL A 354 26.67 44.34 1.79
N SER A 355 27.12 45.55 1.41
CA SER A 355 26.47 46.80 1.80
C SER A 355 26.26 47.70 0.56
N PHE A 356 24.99 48.09 0.31
CA PHE A 356 24.61 49.05 -0.71
C PHE A 356 23.19 49.58 -0.48
N THR A 357 22.85 50.68 -1.15
CA THR A 357 21.52 51.27 -1.07
C THR A 357 20.92 51.44 -2.47
N ILE A 358 19.66 51.02 -2.61
CA ILE A 358 18.84 51.27 -3.79
C ILE A 358 17.85 52.39 -3.43
N PRO A 359 18.01 53.63 -3.97
CA PRO A 359 17.14 54.73 -3.61
C PRO A 359 15.75 54.58 -4.24
N GLN A 360 14.72 55.10 -3.53
CA GLN A 360 13.36 55.11 -4.03
C GLN A 360 13.28 55.87 -5.36
N GLY A 361 12.61 55.30 -6.36
CA GLY A 361 12.46 55.85 -7.71
C GLY A 361 13.70 55.71 -8.59
N GLY A 362 14.78 55.13 -8.08
CA GLY A 362 16.00 54.77 -8.84
C GLY A 362 15.83 53.48 -9.58
N MET A 363 16.67 53.28 -10.62
CA MET A 363 16.85 51.99 -11.34
C MET A 363 18.23 51.45 -11.03
N THR A 364 18.28 50.25 -10.49
CA THR A 364 19.53 49.55 -10.17
C THR A 364 19.53 48.19 -10.84
N ALA A 365 20.57 47.84 -11.59
CA ALA A 365 20.77 46.50 -12.17
C ALA A 365 21.70 45.69 -11.27
N ILE A 366 21.26 44.53 -10.86
CA ILE A 366 22.08 43.54 -10.16
C ILE A 366 22.57 42.54 -11.22
N VAL A 367 23.87 42.40 -11.35
CA VAL A 367 24.52 41.49 -12.28
C VAL A 367 25.43 40.53 -11.49
N GLY A 368 25.47 39.27 -11.91
CA GLY A 368 26.32 38.26 -11.28
C GLY A 368 26.72 37.17 -12.24
#